data_4a4339aa7cb10308fe8db06c4f5ec0c7
#
_entry.id   4a4339aa7cb10308fe8db06c4f5ec0c7
#
_cell.length_a   1.000
_cell.length_b   1.000
_cell.length_c   1.000
_cell.angle_alpha   90.00
_cell.angle_beta   90.00
_cell.angle_gamma   90.00
#
_symmetry.space_group_name_H-M   'P 1'
#
loop_
_entity.id
_entity.type
_entity.pdbx_description
1 polymer ?
#
loop_
_entity_poly.entity_id
_entity_poly.type
_entity_poly.pdbx_seq_one_letter_code
_entity_poly.pdbx_strand_id
1 'polypeptide(L)'
;MAYSEPASAAPAPLESPHLRDHDYALAETRWMLDLIKKPSADVPLETRQRIAEQTVDNFANHINAGFLEHRKSATLGGEFAFTEWEGEGSLIRDALGREFIDMLGGFGLYSYGLRHPKIVEAVKAQLDRSPQYSQEMLDPLRAQLGRVIAHITPGDIQKGFFANSGTEAIEGALKLAKFYTGKKGIISMQRGFHGKTLGSLSVTGKSVFREPILPLLEGV
;
A
#
# COMPACT_ATOMS: atom_id res chain seq x y z
N MET A 1 -20.73 10.98 25.43
CA MET A 1 -20.28 12.31 24.99
C MET A 1 -20.68 12.45 23.54
N ALA A 2 -21.60 13.36 23.26
CA ALA A 2 -22.12 13.57 21.92
C ALA A 2 -21.02 14.17 21.03
N TYR A 3 -20.76 13.52 19.93
CA TYR A 3 -19.93 14.08 18.85
C TYR A 3 -20.73 15.24 18.23
N SER A 4 -20.32 16.46 18.52
CA SER A 4 -20.79 17.61 17.76
C SER A 4 -20.19 17.54 16.38
N GLU A 5 -21.03 17.37 15.37
CA GLU A 5 -20.63 17.55 13.97
C GLU A 5 -19.99 18.93 13.79
N PRO A 6 -18.78 19.01 13.25
CA PRO A 6 -18.34 20.29 12.70
C PRO A 6 -19.21 20.56 11.47
N ALA A 7 -19.94 21.65 11.47
CA ALA A 7 -20.62 22.17 10.30
C ALA A 7 -19.56 22.44 9.23
N SER A 8 -19.32 21.45 8.39
CA SER A 8 -18.53 21.59 7.19
C SER A 8 -19.36 22.41 6.22
N ALA A 9 -19.02 23.70 6.09
CA ALA A 9 -19.40 24.44 4.89
C ALA A 9 -18.91 23.59 3.70
N ALA A 10 -19.83 23.23 2.80
CA ALA A 10 -19.46 22.57 1.56
C ALA A 10 -18.35 23.41 0.90
N PRO A 11 -17.23 22.79 0.47
CA PRO A 11 -16.19 23.52 -0.21
C PRO A 11 -16.83 24.23 -1.40
N ALA A 12 -16.46 25.49 -1.60
CA ALA A 12 -16.88 26.24 -2.78
C ALA A 12 -16.63 25.36 -4.03
N PRO A 13 -17.56 25.33 -5.01
CA PRO A 13 -17.34 24.59 -6.22
C PRO A 13 -16.01 25.03 -6.79
N LEU A 14 -15.10 24.07 -6.94
CA LEU A 14 -13.83 24.28 -7.63
C LEU A 14 -14.22 24.90 -8.98
N GLU A 15 -13.80 26.12 -9.22
CA GLU A 15 -13.90 26.73 -10.54
C GLU A 15 -13.41 25.68 -11.53
N SER A 16 -14.17 25.46 -12.61
CA SER A 16 -13.91 24.42 -13.59
C SER A 16 -12.42 24.42 -13.90
N PRO A 17 -11.73 23.31 -13.73
CA PRO A 17 -10.29 23.29 -13.92
C PRO A 17 -10.04 23.77 -15.33
N HIS A 18 -9.43 24.93 -15.43
CA HIS A 18 -8.80 25.36 -16.66
C HIS A 18 -8.10 24.16 -17.23
N LEU A 19 -8.27 23.90 -18.51
CA LEU A 19 -7.64 22.81 -19.24
C LEU A 19 -6.28 22.58 -18.62
N ARG A 20 -6.21 21.50 -17.87
CA ARG A 20 -5.10 21.18 -16.96
C ARG A 20 -3.84 21.40 -17.74
N ASP A 21 -2.92 22.17 -17.19
CA ASP A 21 -1.67 22.52 -17.84
C ASP A 21 -0.92 21.22 -18.19
N HIS A 22 -1.18 20.75 -19.42
CA HIS A 22 -0.56 19.53 -19.94
C HIS A 22 0.96 19.66 -20.01
N ASP A 23 1.46 20.87 -20.23
CA ASP A 23 2.89 21.13 -20.32
C ASP A 23 3.53 20.98 -18.95
N TYR A 24 2.88 21.49 -17.91
CA TYR A 24 3.29 21.27 -16.52
C TYR A 24 3.30 19.78 -16.16
N ALA A 25 2.21 19.06 -16.43
CA ALA A 25 2.12 17.64 -16.13
C ALA A 25 3.19 16.81 -16.87
N LEU A 26 3.46 17.13 -18.13
CA LEU A 26 4.52 16.49 -18.90
C LEU A 26 5.91 16.82 -18.36
N ALA A 27 6.15 18.06 -17.96
CA ALA A 27 7.43 18.47 -17.39
C ALA A 27 7.72 17.76 -16.08
N GLU A 28 6.74 17.72 -15.15
CA GLU A 28 6.88 17.00 -13.87
C GLU A 28 7.05 15.48 -14.08
N THR A 29 6.29 14.90 -15.01
CA THR A 29 6.44 13.46 -15.34
C THR A 29 7.82 13.15 -15.89
N ARG A 30 8.35 13.96 -16.82
CA ARG A 30 9.69 13.79 -17.37
C ARG A 30 10.76 13.95 -16.28
N TRP A 31 10.61 14.96 -15.44
CA TRP A 31 11.52 15.18 -14.32
C TRP A 31 11.57 13.95 -13.39
N MET A 32 10.42 13.38 -13.02
CA MET A 32 10.36 12.17 -12.18
C MET A 32 10.99 10.97 -12.89
N LEU A 33 10.69 10.76 -14.17
CA LEU A 33 11.27 9.66 -14.94
C LEU A 33 12.80 9.75 -15.07
N ASP A 34 13.33 10.95 -15.21
CA ASP A 34 14.79 11.17 -15.25
C ASP A 34 15.41 11.01 -13.87
N LEU A 35 14.71 11.39 -12.82
CA LEU A 35 15.15 11.24 -11.44
C LEU A 35 15.30 9.77 -11.03
N ILE A 36 14.31 8.92 -11.32
CA ILE A 36 14.35 7.49 -10.95
C ILE A 36 15.40 6.69 -11.70
N LYS A 37 15.93 7.22 -12.81
CA LYS A 37 17.03 6.60 -13.57
C LYS A 37 18.42 6.92 -12.99
N LYS A 38 18.51 7.96 -12.15
CA LYS A 38 19.79 8.38 -11.58
C LYS A 38 20.09 7.57 -10.31
N PRO A 39 21.34 7.15 -10.10
CA PRO A 39 21.76 6.67 -8.79
C PRO A 39 21.49 7.74 -7.73
N SER A 40 21.02 7.34 -6.57
CA SER A 40 20.69 8.31 -5.50
C SER A 40 21.90 9.16 -5.09
N ALA A 41 23.11 8.62 -5.17
CA ALA A 41 24.33 9.34 -4.90
C ALA A 41 24.56 10.54 -5.83
N ASP A 42 24.06 10.47 -7.06
CA ASP A 42 24.24 11.49 -8.10
C ASP A 42 23.14 12.57 -8.07
N VAL A 43 22.17 12.44 -7.16
CA VAL A 43 21.10 13.43 -7.00
C VAL A 43 21.58 14.57 -6.12
N PRO A 44 21.65 15.82 -6.62
CA PRO A 44 22.09 16.98 -5.86
C PRO A 44 21.25 17.23 -4.61
N LEU A 45 21.84 17.79 -3.55
CA LEU A 45 21.16 18.07 -2.28
C LEU A 45 19.93 18.97 -2.46
N GLU A 46 20.02 20.00 -3.27
CA GLU A 46 18.90 20.89 -3.60
C GLU A 46 17.74 20.12 -4.20
N THR A 47 18.02 19.19 -5.12
CA THR A 47 16.98 18.33 -5.71
C THR A 47 16.37 17.42 -4.66
N ARG A 48 17.14 16.86 -3.73
CA ARG A 48 16.65 16.03 -2.63
C ARG A 48 15.76 16.82 -1.66
N GLN A 49 16.13 18.06 -1.36
CA GLN A 49 15.30 18.97 -0.57
C GLN A 49 13.97 19.24 -1.26
N ARG A 50 14.00 19.57 -2.55
CA ARG A 50 12.79 19.72 -3.36
C ARG A 50 11.89 18.48 -3.31
N ILE A 51 12.47 17.27 -3.44
CA ILE A 51 11.71 16.02 -3.36
C ILE A 51 11.01 15.90 -2.00
N ALA A 52 11.74 16.14 -0.90
CA ALA A 52 11.18 16.02 0.44
C ALA A 52 10.04 17.02 0.67
N GLU A 53 10.23 18.29 0.29
CA GLU A 53 9.24 19.36 0.43
C GLU A 53 8.00 19.08 -0.43
N GLN A 54 8.19 18.78 -1.71
CA GLN A 54 7.08 18.47 -2.62
C GLN A 54 6.32 17.21 -2.21
N THR A 55 7.00 16.21 -1.63
CA THR A 55 6.33 15.02 -1.13
C THR A 55 5.35 15.39 -0.01
N VAL A 56 5.76 16.21 0.94
CA VAL A 56 4.90 16.65 2.04
C VAL A 56 3.73 17.48 1.52
N ASP A 57 4.00 18.44 0.62
CA ASP A 57 2.98 19.30 0.03
C ASP A 57 1.95 18.49 -0.78
N ASN A 58 2.43 17.59 -1.63
CA ASN A 58 1.56 16.73 -2.43
C ASN A 58 0.71 15.79 -1.57
N PHE A 59 1.25 15.25 -0.50
CA PHE A 59 0.46 14.46 0.45
C PHE A 59 -0.63 15.30 1.12
N ALA A 60 -0.31 16.52 1.53
CA ALA A 60 -1.26 17.42 2.17
C ALA A 60 -2.42 17.80 1.23
N ASN A 61 -2.09 18.16 -0.01
CA ASN A 61 -3.03 18.78 -0.93
C ASN A 61 -3.73 17.80 -1.89
N HIS A 62 -3.09 16.64 -2.18
CA HIS A 62 -3.56 15.75 -3.24
C HIS A 62 -3.79 14.30 -2.81
N ILE A 63 -3.30 13.90 -1.62
CA ILE A 63 -3.42 12.52 -1.16
C ILE A 63 -4.21 12.44 0.16
N ASN A 64 -3.62 12.85 1.28
CA ASN A 64 -4.27 12.77 2.59
C ASN A 64 -3.52 13.58 3.65
N ALA A 65 -4.06 14.75 4.00
CA ALA A 65 -3.50 15.61 5.05
C ALA A 65 -3.46 14.93 6.42
N GLY A 66 -4.51 14.19 6.79
CA GLY A 66 -4.58 13.46 8.07
C GLY A 66 -3.52 12.37 8.20
N PHE A 67 -3.04 11.81 7.09
CA PHE A 67 -1.91 10.87 7.10
C PHE A 67 -0.63 11.56 7.57
N LEU A 68 -0.39 12.81 7.16
CA LEU A 68 0.77 13.58 7.60
C LEU A 68 0.71 13.90 9.10
N GLU A 69 -0.47 14.26 9.60
CA GLU A 69 -0.65 14.53 11.05
C GLU A 69 -0.33 13.30 11.88
N HIS A 70 -0.83 12.14 11.46
CA HIS A 70 -0.53 10.88 12.14
C HIS A 70 0.97 10.55 12.10
N ARG A 71 1.65 10.77 10.99
CA ARG A 71 3.09 10.51 10.84
C ARG A 71 3.94 11.51 11.61
N LYS A 72 3.56 12.78 11.64
CA LYS A 72 4.23 13.79 12.47
C LYS A 72 4.20 13.43 13.96
N SER A 73 3.11 12.84 14.45
CA SER A 73 3.02 12.38 15.83
C SER A 73 3.94 11.19 16.14
N ALA A 74 4.41 10.47 15.11
CA ALA A 74 5.34 9.35 15.23
C ALA A 74 6.81 9.75 15.06
N THR A 75 7.11 10.97 14.57
CA THR A 75 8.46 11.48 14.42
C THR A 75 8.87 12.30 15.64
N LEU A 76 9.88 11.84 16.37
CA LEU A 76 10.49 12.59 17.46
C LEU A 76 11.08 13.90 16.88
N GLY A 77 10.54 15.06 17.30
CA GLY A 77 11.16 16.34 17.04
C GLY A 77 10.43 17.33 16.12
N GLY A 78 9.28 17.02 15.56
CA GLY A 78 8.48 17.99 14.79
C GLY A 78 9.05 18.38 13.42
N GLU A 79 10.17 17.82 13.03
CA GLU A 79 10.75 17.97 11.71
C GLU A 79 10.16 16.93 10.76
N PHE A 80 9.96 17.31 9.54
CA PHE A 80 9.32 16.66 8.39
C PHE A 80 9.08 15.16 8.46
N ALA A 81 7.91 14.73 7.99
CA ALA A 81 7.62 13.33 7.77
C ALA A 81 8.76 12.67 6.98
N PHE A 82 9.18 11.48 7.44
CA PHE A 82 10.17 10.67 6.76
C PHE A 82 9.71 10.39 5.31
N THR A 83 10.51 10.80 4.34
CA THR A 83 10.26 10.59 2.91
C THR A 83 11.11 9.41 2.43
N GLU A 84 10.55 8.19 2.50
CA GLU A 84 11.24 6.99 2.06
C GLU A 84 11.68 7.10 0.59
N TRP A 85 12.97 6.90 0.34
CA TRP A 85 13.54 7.05 -0.99
C TRP A 85 14.14 5.75 -1.52
N GLU A 86 14.97 5.10 -0.73
CA GLU A 86 15.59 3.83 -1.08
C GLU A 86 15.78 2.94 0.15
N GLY A 87 15.96 1.64 -0.09
CA GLY A 87 16.23 0.69 0.98
C GLY A 87 17.04 -0.49 0.49
N GLU A 88 17.80 -1.07 1.43
CA GLU A 88 18.59 -2.29 1.19
C GLU A 88 18.70 -3.11 2.47
N GLY A 89 18.34 -4.37 2.42
CA GLY A 89 18.33 -5.23 3.61
C GLY A 89 17.40 -4.67 4.69
N SER A 90 17.95 -4.31 5.84
CA SER A 90 17.22 -3.69 6.95
C SER A 90 17.41 -2.18 7.06
N LEU A 91 18.03 -1.55 6.06
CA LEU A 91 18.29 -0.12 6.06
C LEU A 91 17.36 0.60 5.10
N ILE A 92 16.79 1.72 5.55
CA ILE A 92 16.02 2.64 4.73
C ILE A 92 16.76 3.97 4.69
N ARG A 93 16.82 4.58 3.52
CA ARG A 93 17.37 5.92 3.35
C ARG A 93 16.28 6.86 2.86
N ASP A 94 16.15 8.01 3.49
CA ASP A 94 15.20 9.01 3.08
C ASP A 94 15.72 9.88 1.91
N ALA A 95 14.85 10.73 1.38
CA ALA A 95 15.20 11.62 0.27
C ALA A 95 16.35 12.56 0.61
N LEU A 96 16.56 12.91 1.88
CA LEU A 96 17.69 13.75 2.33
C LEU A 96 18.99 12.96 2.55
N GLY A 97 18.95 11.64 2.39
CA GLY A 97 20.10 10.76 2.58
C GLY A 97 20.32 10.30 4.02
N ARG A 98 19.38 10.57 4.93
CA ARG A 98 19.45 10.07 6.31
C ARG A 98 19.13 8.57 6.32
N GLU A 99 19.89 7.82 7.10
CA GLU A 99 19.79 6.37 7.16
C GLU A 99 19.08 5.92 8.44
N PHE A 100 18.19 4.94 8.31
CA PHE A 100 17.37 4.40 9.39
C PHE A 100 17.33 2.87 9.32
N ILE A 101 17.23 2.24 10.49
CA ILE A 101 16.99 0.80 10.58
C ILE A 101 15.48 0.56 10.47
N ASP A 102 15.07 -0.29 9.52
CA ASP A 102 13.68 -0.70 9.36
C ASP A 102 13.27 -1.70 10.46
N MET A 103 12.63 -1.18 11.51
CA MET A 103 12.04 -2.00 12.58
C MET A 103 10.57 -2.35 12.32
N LEU A 104 9.99 -1.89 11.20
CA LEU A 104 8.60 -2.16 10.83
C LEU A 104 8.49 -3.39 9.90
N GLY A 105 9.45 -3.59 9.03
CA GLY A 105 9.49 -4.70 8.07
C GLY A 105 8.29 -4.72 7.10
N GLY A 106 7.67 -3.55 6.82
CA GLY A 106 6.48 -3.47 5.97
C GLY A 106 5.31 -4.33 6.44
N PHE A 107 5.17 -4.54 7.76
CA PHE A 107 4.19 -5.48 8.36
C PHE A 107 4.34 -6.93 7.87
N GLY A 108 5.58 -7.37 7.63
CA GLY A 108 5.91 -8.70 7.13
C GLY A 108 6.16 -8.78 5.61
N LEU A 109 5.99 -7.67 4.88
CA LEU A 109 6.26 -7.62 3.44
C LEU A 109 7.75 -7.82 3.13
N TYR A 110 8.63 -7.25 3.95
CA TYR A 110 10.08 -7.24 3.73
C TYR A 110 10.81 -8.34 4.52
N SER A 111 10.21 -9.52 4.65
CA SER A 111 10.79 -10.65 5.42
C SER A 111 12.16 -11.09 4.90
N TYR A 112 12.50 -10.85 3.65
CA TYR A 112 13.81 -11.11 3.04
C TYR A 112 14.70 -9.86 2.96
N GLY A 113 14.31 -8.76 3.59
CA GLY A 113 14.94 -7.47 3.47
C GLY A 113 14.49 -6.68 2.24
N LEU A 114 14.68 -5.38 2.33
CA LEU A 114 14.41 -4.46 1.22
C LEU A 114 15.34 -4.76 0.04
N ARG A 115 14.80 -4.73 -1.16
CA ARG A 115 15.56 -4.82 -2.41
C ARG A 115 16.51 -6.04 -2.48
N HIS A 116 16.04 -7.21 -2.03
CA HIS A 116 16.86 -8.44 -2.10
C HIS A 116 17.36 -8.67 -3.55
N PRO A 117 18.68 -8.78 -3.81
CA PRO A 117 19.23 -8.73 -5.18
C PRO A 117 18.69 -9.81 -6.10
N LYS A 118 18.55 -11.07 -5.63
CA LYS A 118 18.00 -12.15 -6.44
C LYS A 118 16.52 -11.93 -6.81
N ILE A 119 15.75 -11.31 -5.93
CA ILE A 119 14.33 -10.98 -6.21
C ILE A 119 14.26 -9.88 -7.26
N VAL A 120 15.06 -8.82 -7.09
CA VAL A 120 15.14 -7.72 -8.07
C VAL A 120 15.56 -8.21 -9.44
N GLU A 121 16.59 -9.06 -9.52
CA GLU A 121 17.05 -9.68 -10.76
C GLU A 121 15.93 -10.50 -11.43
N ALA A 122 15.26 -11.36 -10.69
CA ALA A 122 14.17 -12.19 -11.22
C ALA A 122 13.00 -11.35 -11.74
N VAL A 123 12.63 -10.28 -11.02
CA VAL A 123 11.57 -9.35 -11.45
C VAL A 123 11.96 -8.62 -12.74
N LYS A 124 13.19 -8.10 -12.83
CA LYS A 124 13.70 -7.45 -14.06
C LYS A 124 13.70 -8.40 -15.24
N ALA A 125 14.21 -9.61 -15.07
CA ALA A 125 14.22 -10.62 -16.13
C ALA A 125 12.80 -11.02 -16.60
N GLN A 126 11.82 -11.01 -15.67
CA GLN A 126 10.43 -11.27 -16.04
C GLN A 126 9.80 -10.08 -16.78
N LEU A 127 10.10 -8.85 -16.37
CA LEU A 127 9.62 -7.64 -17.06
C LEU A 127 10.13 -7.58 -18.51
N ASP A 128 11.37 -7.99 -18.75
CA ASP A 128 11.94 -8.07 -20.11
C ASP A 128 11.25 -9.12 -20.98
N ARG A 129 10.67 -10.16 -20.39
CA ARG A 129 9.94 -11.21 -21.09
C ARG A 129 8.46 -10.88 -21.28
N SER A 130 7.77 -10.57 -20.19
CA SER A 130 6.36 -10.21 -20.17
C SER A 130 6.02 -9.57 -18.82
N PRO A 131 5.65 -8.28 -18.80
CA PRO A 131 5.33 -7.59 -17.54
C PRO A 131 4.01 -8.07 -16.91
N GLN A 132 3.07 -8.54 -17.74
CA GLN A 132 1.75 -8.98 -17.30
C GLN A 132 1.28 -10.15 -18.15
N TYR A 133 0.49 -11.04 -17.53
CA TYR A 133 -0.19 -12.12 -18.21
C TYR A 133 -1.69 -11.81 -18.33
N SER A 134 -2.28 -12.24 -19.44
CA SER A 134 -3.73 -12.19 -19.60
C SER A 134 -4.41 -13.05 -18.54
N GLN A 135 -5.56 -12.59 -18.04
CA GLN A 135 -6.39 -13.37 -17.13
C GLN A 135 -6.99 -14.61 -17.82
N GLU A 136 -7.16 -14.55 -19.13
CA GLU A 136 -7.74 -15.64 -19.94
C GLU A 136 -6.73 -16.74 -20.26
N MET A 137 -5.44 -16.47 -20.12
CA MET A 137 -4.38 -17.42 -20.47
C MET A 137 -3.76 -18.05 -19.22
N LEU A 138 -3.23 -19.25 -19.39
CA LEU A 138 -2.52 -19.95 -18.32
C LEU A 138 -1.14 -19.33 -18.11
N ASP A 139 -0.90 -18.91 -16.88
CA ASP A 139 0.38 -18.35 -16.44
C ASP A 139 1.23 -19.46 -15.82
N PRO A 140 2.36 -19.84 -16.45
CA PRO A 140 3.20 -20.92 -15.96
C PRO A 140 3.88 -20.60 -14.62
N LEU A 141 4.20 -19.34 -14.32
CA LEU A 141 4.81 -18.97 -13.06
C LEU A 141 3.81 -19.05 -11.91
N ARG A 142 2.58 -18.58 -12.13
CA ARG A 142 1.49 -18.71 -11.15
C ARG A 142 1.15 -20.17 -10.89
N ALA A 143 1.10 -20.99 -11.93
CA ALA A 143 0.86 -22.43 -11.80
C ALA A 143 1.95 -23.13 -10.98
N GLN A 144 3.21 -22.83 -11.26
CA GLN A 144 4.34 -23.38 -10.51
C GLN A 144 4.36 -22.89 -9.06
N LEU A 145 4.05 -21.60 -8.82
CA LEU A 145 3.94 -21.06 -7.48
C LEU A 145 2.83 -21.78 -6.69
N GLY A 146 1.66 -22.00 -7.30
CA GLY A 146 0.57 -22.75 -6.68
C GLY A 146 0.99 -24.14 -6.26
N ARG A 147 1.75 -24.85 -7.11
CA ARG A 147 2.32 -26.17 -6.78
C ARG A 147 3.30 -26.11 -5.60
N VAL A 148 4.21 -25.13 -5.60
CA VAL A 148 5.18 -24.97 -4.51
C VAL A 148 4.46 -24.67 -3.19
N ILE A 149 3.50 -23.75 -3.19
CA ILE A 149 2.72 -23.41 -2.00
C ILE A 149 1.98 -24.64 -1.46
N ALA A 150 1.33 -25.43 -2.30
CA ALA A 150 0.66 -26.66 -1.89
C ALA A 150 1.61 -27.65 -1.21
N HIS A 151 2.89 -27.71 -1.64
CA HIS A 151 3.88 -28.64 -1.05
C HIS A 151 4.44 -28.18 0.29
N ILE A 152 4.48 -26.87 0.56
CA ILE A 152 5.01 -26.32 1.82
C ILE A 152 3.91 -26.00 2.84
N THR A 153 2.65 -26.00 2.43
CA THR A 153 1.52 -25.73 3.32
C THR A 153 1.18 -27.00 4.12
N PRO A 154 0.93 -26.88 5.44
CA PRO A 154 0.61 -28.05 6.27
C PRO A 154 -0.75 -28.65 5.93
N GLY A 155 -0.92 -29.93 6.25
CA GLY A 155 -2.16 -30.67 6.02
C GLY A 155 -2.39 -31.02 4.55
N ASP A 156 -3.65 -30.95 4.13
CA ASP A 156 -4.13 -31.33 2.80
C ASP A 156 -4.49 -30.15 1.91
N ILE A 157 -3.96 -28.97 2.20
CA ILE A 157 -4.22 -27.75 1.42
C ILE A 157 -3.49 -27.86 0.07
N GLN A 158 -4.28 -28.01 -1.01
CA GLN A 158 -3.77 -28.25 -2.37
C GLN A 158 -4.05 -27.09 -3.34
N LYS A 159 -4.83 -26.11 -2.95
CA LYS A 159 -5.26 -25.02 -3.85
C LYS A 159 -4.99 -23.68 -3.23
N GLY A 160 -4.46 -22.75 -4.04
CA GLY A 160 -4.21 -21.36 -3.68
C GLY A 160 -5.10 -20.40 -4.47
N PHE A 161 -5.49 -19.32 -3.84
CA PHE A 161 -6.16 -18.19 -4.47
C PHE A 161 -5.23 -16.98 -4.41
N PHE A 162 -4.83 -16.49 -5.57
CA PHE A 162 -3.93 -15.34 -5.68
C PHE A 162 -4.74 -14.05 -5.86
N ALA A 163 -4.39 -13.03 -5.10
CA ALA A 163 -5.00 -11.70 -5.14
C ALA A 163 -3.92 -10.62 -5.11
N ASN A 164 -4.30 -9.37 -5.40
CA ASN A 164 -3.34 -8.26 -5.44
C ASN A 164 -3.04 -7.68 -4.05
N SER A 165 -3.85 -8.00 -3.05
CA SER A 165 -3.70 -7.49 -1.69
C SER A 165 -4.26 -8.45 -0.65
N GLY A 166 -3.83 -8.29 0.61
CA GLY A 166 -4.38 -9.06 1.73
C GLY A 166 -5.87 -8.83 1.93
N THR A 167 -6.37 -7.61 1.69
CA THR A 167 -7.81 -7.32 1.79
C THR A 167 -8.62 -8.09 0.74
N GLU A 168 -8.14 -8.19 -0.50
CA GLU A 168 -8.78 -9.00 -1.55
C GLU A 168 -8.76 -10.50 -1.23
N ALA A 169 -7.67 -10.98 -0.66
CA ALA A 169 -7.58 -12.37 -0.19
C ALA A 169 -8.62 -12.65 0.90
N ILE A 170 -8.82 -11.74 1.85
CA ILE A 170 -9.87 -11.84 2.87
C ILE A 170 -11.26 -11.81 2.24
N GLU A 171 -11.53 -10.90 1.31
CA GLU A 171 -12.80 -10.88 0.56
C GLU A 171 -13.09 -12.22 -0.14
N GLY A 172 -12.05 -12.79 -0.76
CA GLY A 172 -12.14 -14.13 -1.35
C GLY A 172 -12.47 -15.22 -0.33
N ALA A 173 -11.77 -15.19 0.81
CA ALA A 173 -11.97 -16.16 1.90
C ALA A 173 -13.37 -16.07 2.51
N LEU A 174 -13.90 -14.86 2.72
CA LEU A 174 -15.24 -14.63 3.24
C LEU A 174 -16.32 -15.21 2.29
N LYS A 175 -16.18 -14.95 0.98
CA LYS A 175 -17.08 -15.49 -0.03
C LYS A 175 -17.01 -17.02 -0.09
N LEU A 176 -15.79 -17.55 -0.10
CA LEU A 176 -15.57 -19.00 -0.16
C LEU A 176 -16.16 -19.71 1.08
N ALA A 177 -15.93 -19.17 2.26
CA ALA A 177 -16.47 -19.72 3.51
C ALA A 177 -18.01 -19.76 3.50
N LYS A 178 -18.66 -18.66 3.09
CA LYS A 178 -20.13 -18.62 2.98
C LYS A 178 -20.65 -19.56 1.90
N PHE A 179 -20.00 -19.61 0.76
CA PHE A 179 -20.39 -20.47 -0.36
C PHE A 179 -20.28 -21.94 -0.01
N TYR A 180 -19.16 -22.36 0.57
CA TYR A 180 -18.88 -23.75 0.91
C TYR A 180 -19.75 -24.27 2.06
N THR A 181 -19.98 -23.46 3.09
CA THR A 181 -20.72 -23.88 4.29
C THR A 181 -22.21 -23.62 4.23
N GLY A 182 -22.68 -22.74 3.34
CA GLY A 182 -24.06 -22.21 3.32
C GLY A 182 -24.41 -21.34 4.54
N LYS A 183 -23.45 -21.11 5.46
CA LYS A 183 -23.67 -20.33 6.70
C LYS A 183 -23.49 -18.84 6.43
N LYS A 184 -24.29 -18.03 7.13
CA LYS A 184 -24.26 -16.56 7.00
C LYS A 184 -23.32 -15.90 7.98
N GLY A 185 -23.20 -16.43 9.20
CA GLY A 185 -22.38 -15.87 10.27
C GLY A 185 -20.90 -16.14 10.11
N ILE A 186 -20.08 -15.17 10.55
CA ILE A 186 -18.61 -15.23 10.56
C ILE A 186 -18.11 -14.84 11.93
N ILE A 187 -17.16 -15.58 12.46
CA ILE A 187 -16.48 -15.25 13.72
C ILE A 187 -15.12 -14.67 13.39
N SER A 188 -14.82 -13.49 13.91
CA SER A 188 -13.52 -12.84 13.79
C SER A 188 -12.93 -12.56 15.18
N MET A 189 -11.60 -12.37 15.22
CA MET A 189 -10.90 -12.11 16.47
C MET A 189 -10.91 -10.62 16.81
N GLN A 190 -11.12 -10.31 18.08
CA GLN A 190 -10.93 -8.96 18.60
C GLN A 190 -9.50 -8.49 18.33
N ARG A 191 -9.33 -7.22 17.96
CA ARG A 191 -8.06 -6.60 17.58
C ARG A 191 -7.42 -7.16 16.30
N GLY A 192 -8.05 -8.13 15.62
CA GLY A 192 -7.62 -8.60 14.32
C GLY A 192 -7.64 -7.45 13.28
N PHE A 193 -6.72 -7.49 12.33
CA PHE A 193 -6.72 -6.57 11.19
C PHE A 193 -6.73 -7.39 9.90
N HIS A 194 -7.76 -7.20 9.08
CA HIS A 194 -8.02 -8.00 7.89
C HIS A 194 -8.15 -7.15 6.62
N GLY A 195 -8.06 -5.84 6.74
CA GLY A 195 -8.17 -4.91 5.62
C GLY A 195 -9.24 -3.83 5.85
N LYS A 196 -9.47 -3.03 4.83
CA LYS A 196 -10.34 -1.85 4.89
C LYS A 196 -11.37 -1.78 3.76
N THR A 197 -11.51 -2.80 2.90
CA THR A 197 -12.68 -2.96 2.03
C THR A 197 -13.89 -3.39 2.88
N LEU A 198 -15.10 -3.18 2.43
CA LEU A 198 -16.30 -3.35 3.27
C LEU A 198 -16.38 -4.74 3.93
N GLY A 199 -16.11 -5.82 3.18
CA GLY A 199 -16.11 -7.16 3.74
C GLY A 199 -14.96 -7.42 4.72
N SER A 200 -13.74 -7.09 4.35
CA SER A 200 -12.57 -7.27 5.22
C SER A 200 -12.61 -6.33 6.44
N LEU A 201 -13.19 -5.13 6.29
CA LEU A 201 -13.42 -4.20 7.38
C LEU A 201 -14.44 -4.75 8.38
N SER A 202 -15.46 -5.46 7.91
CA SER A 202 -16.48 -6.10 8.76
C SER A 202 -15.86 -7.08 9.75
N VAL A 203 -14.82 -7.81 9.34
CA VAL A 203 -14.10 -8.78 10.18
C VAL A 203 -12.87 -8.18 10.89
N THR A 204 -12.52 -6.92 10.63
CA THR A 204 -11.46 -6.21 11.34
C THR A 204 -11.94 -5.79 12.73
N GLY A 205 -11.20 -6.18 13.79
CA GLY A 205 -11.62 -6.00 15.18
C GLY A 205 -11.44 -4.60 15.76
N LYS A 206 -10.81 -3.65 15.05
CA LYS A 206 -10.55 -2.28 15.53
C LYS A 206 -11.73 -1.36 15.24
N SER A 207 -12.45 -0.92 16.29
CA SER A 207 -13.62 -0.04 16.19
C SER A 207 -13.32 1.29 15.47
N VAL A 208 -12.17 1.87 15.70
CA VAL A 208 -11.76 3.15 15.08
C VAL A 208 -11.82 3.14 13.54
N PHE A 209 -11.68 1.96 12.91
CA PHE A 209 -11.82 1.83 11.47
C PHE A 209 -13.24 1.50 11.02
N ARG A 210 -14.04 0.87 11.90
CA ARG A 210 -15.37 0.34 11.58
C ARG A 210 -16.48 1.36 11.79
N GLU A 211 -16.47 2.03 12.96
CA GLU A 211 -17.55 2.93 13.39
C GLU A 211 -17.90 4.01 12.37
N PRO A 212 -16.94 4.69 11.73
CA PRO A 212 -17.25 5.72 10.73
C PRO A 212 -17.90 5.20 9.45
N ILE A 213 -17.87 3.87 9.21
CA ILE A 213 -18.26 3.24 7.93
C ILE A 213 -19.53 2.38 8.07
N LEU A 214 -20.15 2.38 9.24
CA LEU A 214 -21.37 1.61 9.45
C LEU A 214 -22.52 2.05 8.52
N PRO A 215 -23.40 1.12 8.05
CA PRO A 215 -23.42 -0.31 8.41
C PRO A 215 -22.43 -1.16 7.59
N LEU A 216 -21.92 -2.21 8.21
CA LEU A 216 -21.05 -3.22 7.60
C LEU A 216 -21.82 -4.53 7.38
N LEU A 217 -21.12 -5.62 6.99
CA LEU A 217 -21.75 -6.93 6.80
C LEU A 217 -22.42 -7.42 8.08
N GLU A 218 -23.66 -7.84 7.99
CA GLU A 218 -24.38 -8.47 9.08
C GLU A 218 -23.82 -9.87 9.40
N GLY A 219 -23.91 -10.25 10.68
CA GLY A 219 -23.54 -11.58 11.15
C GLY A 219 -22.03 -11.78 11.37
N VAL A 220 -21.30 -10.70 11.67
CA VAL A 220 -19.89 -10.76 12.10
C VAL A 220 -19.79 -10.43 13.58
#